data_9ece497d963e41815403927e7d9aeef1
#
_entry.id   9ece497d963e41815403927e7d9aeef1
#
_cell.length_a   1.000
_cell.length_b   1.000
_cell.length_c   1.000
_cell.angle_alpha   90.00
_cell.angle_beta   90.00
_cell.angle_gamma   90.00
#
_symmetry.space_group_name_H-M   'P 1'
#
loop_
_entity.id
_entity.type
_entity.pdbx_description
1 polymer ?
#
loop_
_entity_poly.entity_id
_entity_poly.type
_entity_poly.pdbx_seq_one_letter_code
_entity_poly.pdbx_strand_id
1 'polypeptide(L)' 'QKLCQRPSGTWSGVCGNNNACKNQCIRLEKARHGSCNAVFPAHKCICYFPC' A
#
# COMPACT_ATOMS: atom_id res chain seq x y z
N GLN A 1 -14.25 5.92 -10.46
CA GLN A 1 -13.89 6.47 -9.15
C GLN A 1 -12.39 6.69 -9.04
N LYS A 2 -12.00 7.83 -8.52
CA LYS A 2 -10.60 8.20 -8.43
C LYS A 2 -9.98 7.64 -7.15
N LEU A 3 -8.74 7.18 -7.27
CA LEU A 3 -8.00 6.66 -6.12
C LEU A 3 -6.78 7.52 -5.86
N CYS A 4 -6.53 7.77 -4.57
CA CYS A 4 -5.36 8.51 -4.14
C CYS A 4 -4.39 7.55 -3.46
N GLN A 5 -3.11 7.70 -3.75
CA GLN A 5 -2.07 6.86 -3.19
C GLN A 5 -1.55 7.45 -1.89
N ARG A 6 -1.31 6.57 -0.92
CA ARG A 6 -0.66 6.96 0.33
C ARG A 6 0.21 5.82 0.84
N PRO A 7 1.36 6.14 1.44
CA PRO A 7 2.17 5.09 2.06
C PRO A 7 1.38 4.39 3.15
N SER A 8 1.54 3.05 3.22
CA SER A 8 0.85 2.28 4.25
C SER A 8 1.36 2.68 5.63
N GLY A 9 0.44 2.99 6.53
CA GLY A 9 0.80 3.33 7.91
C GLY A 9 0.99 2.10 8.78
N THR A 10 0.62 0.92 8.29
CA THR A 10 0.74 -0.32 9.06
C THR A 10 1.85 -1.23 8.54
N TRP A 11 2.50 -0.86 7.46
CA TRP A 11 3.59 -1.64 6.89
C TRP A 11 4.91 -1.01 7.25
N SER A 12 5.84 -1.81 7.76
CA SER A 12 7.18 -1.35 8.06
C SER A 12 8.18 -2.13 7.23
N GLY A 13 9.27 -1.47 6.83
CA GLY A 13 10.34 -2.11 6.09
C GLY A 13 10.06 -2.21 4.60
N VAL A 14 10.86 -3.04 3.94
CA VAL A 14 10.78 -3.21 2.49
C VAL A 14 9.55 -4.02 2.14
N CYS A 15 8.85 -3.61 1.10
CA CYS A 15 7.68 -4.31 0.61
C CYS A 15 8.10 -5.26 -0.51
N GLY A 16 8.06 -6.56 -0.22
CA GLY A 16 8.44 -7.58 -1.18
C GLY A 16 7.31 -8.54 -1.56
N ASN A 17 6.08 -8.26 -1.12
CA ASN A 17 4.95 -9.13 -1.36
C ASN A 17 3.70 -8.30 -1.63
N ASN A 18 3.31 -8.22 -2.91
CA ASN A 18 2.15 -7.42 -3.31
C ASN A 18 0.86 -7.89 -2.64
N ASN A 19 0.66 -9.19 -2.53
CA ASN A 19 -0.56 -9.72 -1.93
C ASN A 19 -0.66 -9.36 -0.46
N ALA A 20 0.44 -9.48 0.27
CA ALA A 20 0.46 -9.12 1.68
C ALA A 20 0.19 -7.63 1.86
N CYS A 21 0.83 -6.80 1.04
CA CYS A 21 0.61 -5.36 1.09
C CYS A 21 -0.84 -5.01 0.78
N LYS A 22 -1.40 -5.59 -0.28
CA LYS A 22 -2.77 -5.35 -0.67
C LYS A 22 -3.75 -5.75 0.43
N ASN A 23 -3.56 -6.95 0.99
CA ASN A 23 -4.44 -7.43 2.05
C ASN A 23 -4.36 -6.55 3.28
N GLN A 24 -3.17 -6.12 3.64
CA GLN A 24 -3.00 -5.26 4.80
C GLN A 24 -3.64 -3.89 4.57
N CYS A 25 -3.47 -3.33 3.38
CA CYS A 25 -4.11 -2.06 3.05
C CYS A 25 -5.64 -2.15 3.15
N ILE A 26 -6.21 -3.22 2.62
CA ILE A 26 -7.66 -3.40 2.60
C ILE A 26 -8.21 -3.71 3.99
N ARG A 27 -7.54 -4.60 4.73
CA ARG A 27 -8.04 -5.06 6.01
C ARG A 27 -7.79 -4.08 7.14
N LEU A 28 -6.58 -3.54 7.22
CA LEU A 28 -6.19 -2.72 8.36
C LEU A 28 -6.41 -1.23 8.12
N GLU A 29 -6.35 -0.79 6.90
CA GLU A 29 -6.46 0.63 6.59
C GLU A 29 -7.70 0.97 5.77
N LYS A 30 -8.51 -0.04 5.45
CA LYS A 30 -9.76 0.15 4.70
C LYS A 30 -9.53 0.79 3.33
N ALA A 31 -8.38 0.51 2.73
CA ALA A 31 -8.09 0.98 1.39
C ALA A 31 -8.84 0.12 0.36
N ARG A 32 -8.86 0.57 -0.87
CA ARG A 32 -9.47 -0.17 -1.97
C ARG A 32 -8.48 -1.11 -2.62
N HIS A 33 -7.20 -0.78 -2.53
CA HIS A 33 -6.17 -1.55 -3.20
C HIS A 33 -4.84 -1.26 -2.52
N GLY A 34 -3.85 -2.08 -2.81
CA GLY A 34 -2.51 -1.86 -2.30
C GLY A 34 -1.50 -2.59 -3.15
N SER A 35 -0.31 -2.07 -3.24
CA SER A 35 0.77 -2.71 -3.97
C SER A 35 2.12 -2.20 -3.49
N CYS A 36 3.16 -3.00 -3.74
CA CYS A 36 4.52 -2.58 -3.47
C CYS A 36 5.00 -1.73 -4.64
N ASN A 37 5.39 -0.51 -4.36
CA ASN A 37 5.88 0.41 -5.37
C ASN A 37 7.33 0.76 -5.08
N ALA A 38 8.10 0.97 -6.15
CA ALA A 38 9.49 1.40 -6.03
C ALA A 38 9.50 2.88 -5.69
N VAL A 39 9.86 3.18 -4.46
CA VAL A 39 10.05 4.56 -3.99
C VAL A 39 11.50 4.63 -3.56
N PHE A 40 12.35 5.14 -4.45
CA PHE A 40 13.79 5.17 -4.21
C PHE A 40 14.10 5.71 -2.81
N PRO A 41 15.00 5.06 -2.06
CA PRO A 41 15.84 3.93 -2.47
C PRO A 41 15.27 2.53 -2.14
N ALA A 42 14.00 2.43 -1.82
CA ALA A 42 13.43 1.15 -1.40
C ALA A 42 12.08 0.91 -2.07
N HIS A 43 11.53 -0.29 -1.85
CA HIS A 43 10.16 -0.60 -2.23
C HIS A 43 9.29 -0.44 -1.00
N LYS A 44 8.17 0.25 -1.14
CA LYS A 44 7.26 0.50 -0.03
C LYS A 44 5.85 0.06 -0.36
N CYS A 45 5.11 -0.29 0.68
CA CYS A 45 3.70 -0.66 0.53
C CYS A 45 2.88 0.62 0.40
N ILE A 46 2.18 0.76 -0.72
CA ILE A 46 1.34 1.92 -0.98
C ILE A 46 -0.11 1.47 -0.99
N CYS A 47 -0.94 2.17 -0.24
CA CYS A 47 -2.38 1.91 -0.21
C CYS A 47 -3.10 2.91 -1.08
N TYR A 48 -4.21 2.47 -1.69
CA TYR A 48 -5.01 3.29 -2.57
C TYR A 48 -6.38 3.50 -1.96
N PHE A 49 -6.73 4.75 -1.73
CA PHE A 49 -8.00 5.13 -1.10
C PHE A 49 -8.85 5.95 -2.07
N PRO A 50 -10.17 5.84 -1.96
CA PRO A 50 -11.04 6.73 -2.74
C PRO A 50 -10.88 8.18 -2.27
N CYS A 51 -10.88 9.09 -3.22
CA CYS A 51 -10.72 10.50 -2.88
C CYS A 51 -11.54 11.45 -3.78
#